data_e716fc28f2dc804e7f46a24736efc729
#
_entry.id   e716fc28f2dc804e7f46a24736efc729
#
_cell.length_a   1.000
_cell.length_b   1.000
_cell.length_c   1.000
_cell.angle_alpha   90.00
_cell.angle_beta   90.00
_cell.angle_gamma   90.00
#
_symmetry.space_group_name_H-M   'P 1'
#
loop_
_entity.id
_entity.type
_entity.pdbx_description
1 polymer ?
#
loop_
_entity_poly.entity_id
_entity_poly.type
_entity_poly.pdbx_seq_one_letter_code
_entity_poly.pdbx_strand_id
1 'polypeptide(L)'
;MALTKDKKTALIGEYKTHDNDTGSPEVQVAILSERITYLTEHFKTHAKDHHSRRGLLKLVGQRRRLLDYLKSKDTDRYAEVIKRLGIRK
;
A
#
# COMPACT_ATOMS: atom_id res chain seq x y z
N MET A 1 -8.47 6.42 10.96
CA MET A 1 -8.14 5.59 9.81
C MET A 1 -6.77 5.84 9.21
N ALA A 2 -6.20 6.96 9.41
CA ALA A 2 -4.85 7.24 8.89
C ALA A 2 -3.80 6.43 9.63
N LEU A 3 -2.69 6.15 8.96
CA LEU A 3 -1.53 5.54 9.60
C LEU A 3 -0.97 6.48 10.65
N THR A 4 -0.45 5.94 11.74
CA THR A 4 0.28 6.75 12.69
C THR A 4 1.55 7.26 12.04
N LYS A 5 2.06 8.39 12.56
CA LYS A 5 3.30 8.97 12.04
C LYS A 5 4.47 7.98 12.15
N ASP A 6 4.57 7.29 13.29
CA ASP A 6 5.65 6.34 13.52
C ASP A 6 5.58 5.16 12.55
N LYS A 7 4.38 4.63 12.32
CA LYS A 7 4.20 3.51 11.39
C LYS A 7 4.52 3.91 9.96
N LYS A 8 4.08 5.10 9.55
CA LYS A 8 4.38 5.62 8.22
C LYS A 8 5.88 5.79 8.01
N THR A 9 6.57 6.34 9.01
CA THR A 9 8.02 6.52 8.96
C THR A 9 8.73 5.18 8.86
N ALA A 10 8.28 4.18 9.61
CA ALA A 10 8.86 2.84 9.55
C ALA A 10 8.69 2.21 8.17
N LEU A 11 7.52 2.35 7.55
CA LEU A 11 7.28 1.83 6.21
C LEU A 11 8.17 2.52 5.17
N ILE A 12 8.32 3.83 5.25
CA ILE A 12 9.18 4.57 4.35
C ILE A 12 10.62 4.09 4.49
N GLY A 13 11.10 3.94 5.71
CA GLY A 13 12.46 3.47 5.97
C GLY A 13 12.69 2.06 5.45
N GLU A 14 11.69 1.18 5.58
CA GLU A 14 11.79 -0.22 5.15
C GLU A 14 11.85 -0.37 3.64
N TYR A 15 11.09 0.45 2.90
CA TYR A 15 10.92 0.27 1.46
C TYR A 15 11.62 1.28 0.59
N LYS A 16 12.27 2.29 1.14
CA LYS A 16 12.95 3.26 0.30
C LYS A 16 14.18 2.64 -0.35
N THR A 17 14.46 3.06 -1.58
CA THR A 17 15.55 2.51 -2.38
C THR A 17 16.81 3.36 -2.30
N HIS A 18 16.72 4.59 -1.79
CA HIS A 18 17.86 5.45 -1.49
C HIS A 18 17.47 6.50 -0.47
N ASP A 19 18.45 7.23 0.06
CA ASP A 19 18.28 8.06 1.26
C ASP A 19 17.15 9.07 1.20
N ASN A 20 16.88 9.65 0.04
CA ASN A 20 15.84 10.66 -0.11
C ASN A 20 14.55 10.12 -0.71
N ASP A 21 14.42 8.80 -0.77
CA ASP A 21 13.29 8.17 -1.43
C ASP A 21 12.12 8.01 -0.47
N THR A 22 11.20 8.99 -0.48
CA THR A 22 9.97 8.92 0.28
C THR A 22 8.74 8.75 -0.59
N GLY A 23 8.90 8.83 -1.91
CA GLY A 23 7.80 8.77 -2.86
C GLY A 23 7.91 7.67 -3.91
N SER A 24 8.81 6.70 -3.72
CA SER A 24 8.94 5.62 -4.68
C SER A 24 7.65 4.79 -4.77
N PRO A 25 7.41 4.10 -5.90
CA PRO A 25 6.26 3.21 -6.00
C PRO A 25 6.23 2.17 -4.90
N GLU A 26 7.37 1.62 -4.49
CA GLU A 26 7.44 0.63 -3.42
C GLU A 26 6.92 1.19 -2.10
N VAL A 27 7.36 2.39 -1.74
CA VAL A 27 6.91 3.04 -0.51
C VAL A 27 5.42 3.31 -0.57
N GLN A 28 4.93 3.82 -1.70
CA GLN A 28 3.52 4.12 -1.85
C GLN A 28 2.66 2.85 -1.77
N VAL A 29 3.10 1.76 -2.38
CA VAL A 29 2.39 0.48 -2.30
C VAL A 29 2.35 -0.02 -0.85
N ALA A 30 3.46 0.11 -0.12
CA ALA A 30 3.50 -0.32 1.28
C ALA A 30 2.50 0.47 2.14
N ILE A 31 2.45 1.78 1.96
CA ILE A 31 1.52 2.64 2.71
C ILE A 31 0.08 2.30 2.35
N LEU A 32 -0.23 2.14 1.06
CA LEU A 32 -1.57 1.79 0.62
C LEU A 32 -1.99 0.42 1.14
N SER A 33 -1.08 -0.54 1.15
CA SER A 33 -1.36 -1.89 1.66
C SER A 33 -1.72 -1.84 3.14
N GLU A 34 -1.02 -1.03 3.93
CA GLU A 34 -1.32 -0.88 5.34
C GLU A 34 -2.71 -0.26 5.56
N ARG A 35 -3.05 0.75 4.78
CA ARG A 35 -4.38 1.37 4.86
C ARG A 35 -5.48 0.39 4.45
N ILE A 36 -5.23 -0.41 3.41
CA ILE A 36 -6.18 -1.43 2.96
C ILE A 36 -6.42 -2.46 4.05
N THR A 37 -5.35 -2.91 4.71
CA THR A 37 -5.46 -3.84 5.83
C THR A 37 -6.30 -3.24 6.96
N TYR A 38 -6.04 -1.99 7.31
CA TYR A 38 -6.80 -1.30 8.35
C TYR A 38 -8.29 -1.26 8.02
N LEU A 39 -8.64 -0.87 6.79
CA LEU A 39 -10.05 -0.78 6.38
C LEU A 39 -10.70 -2.16 6.30
N THR A 40 -9.96 -3.17 5.87
CA THR A 40 -10.49 -4.54 5.83
C THR A 40 -10.86 -5.00 7.23
N GLU A 41 -10.02 -4.73 8.22
CA GLU A 41 -10.33 -5.03 9.62
C GLU A 41 -11.53 -4.23 10.11
N HIS A 42 -11.61 -2.95 9.73
CA HIS A 42 -12.74 -2.09 10.08
C HIS A 42 -14.07 -2.69 9.63
N PHE A 43 -14.12 -3.29 8.45
CA PHE A 43 -15.36 -3.86 7.93
C PHE A 43 -15.82 -5.12 8.66
N LYS A 44 -14.97 -5.74 9.45
CA LYS A 44 -15.40 -6.87 10.28
C LYS A 44 -16.39 -6.45 11.34
N THR A 45 -16.33 -5.19 11.78
CA THR A 45 -17.23 -4.65 12.79
C THR A 45 -18.17 -3.57 12.26
N HIS A 46 -17.88 -3.01 11.08
CA HIS A 46 -18.64 -1.90 10.50
C HIS A 46 -19.00 -2.19 9.04
N ALA A 47 -19.65 -3.33 8.82
CA ALA A 47 -19.93 -3.81 7.46
C ALA A 47 -20.80 -2.86 6.63
N LYS A 48 -21.57 -1.98 7.28
CA LYS A 48 -22.47 -1.05 6.59
C LYS A 48 -21.87 0.33 6.35
N ASP A 49 -20.58 0.51 6.61
CA ASP A 49 -19.90 1.79 6.39
C ASP A 49 -19.57 1.96 4.92
N HIS A 50 -20.50 2.57 4.18
CA HIS A 50 -20.36 2.73 2.74
C HIS A 50 -19.29 3.71 2.33
N HIS A 51 -19.00 4.71 3.16
CA HIS A 51 -17.93 5.67 2.87
C HIS A 51 -16.56 5.00 2.94
N SER A 52 -16.33 4.20 3.97
CA SER A 52 -15.07 3.48 4.11
C SER A 52 -14.91 2.42 3.02
N ARG A 53 -16.01 1.78 2.61
CA ARG A 53 -15.97 0.81 1.52
C ARG A 53 -15.55 1.48 0.21
N ARG A 54 -16.11 2.65 -0.09
CA ARG A 54 -15.72 3.41 -1.28
C ARG A 54 -14.26 3.82 -1.22
N GLY A 55 -13.79 4.26 -0.05
CA GLY A 55 -12.39 4.59 0.17
C GLY A 55 -11.47 3.39 -0.05
N LEU A 56 -11.88 2.22 0.44
CA LEU A 56 -11.13 0.99 0.25
C LEU A 56 -10.97 0.65 -1.24
N LEU A 57 -12.04 0.76 -2.01
CA LEU A 57 -11.99 0.49 -3.44
C LEU A 57 -11.03 1.44 -4.16
N LYS A 58 -11.00 2.72 -3.76
CA LYS A 58 -10.06 3.68 -4.32
C LYS A 58 -8.62 3.30 -4.01
N LEU A 59 -8.34 2.90 -2.77
CA LEU A 59 -7.00 2.51 -2.37
C LEU A 59 -6.52 1.26 -3.10
N VAL A 60 -7.41 0.29 -3.26
CA VAL A 60 -7.09 -0.94 -4.02
C VAL A 60 -6.76 -0.59 -5.47
N GLY A 61 -7.55 0.30 -6.09
CA GLY A 61 -7.30 0.75 -7.45
C GLY A 61 -5.98 1.48 -7.60
N GLN A 62 -5.65 2.36 -6.64
CA GLN A 62 -4.37 3.08 -6.63
C GLN A 62 -3.19 2.11 -6.49
N ARG A 63 -3.29 1.15 -5.57
CA ARG A 63 -2.23 0.15 -5.39
C ARG A 63 -2.01 -0.64 -6.67
N ARG A 64 -3.08 -1.06 -7.32
CA ARG A 64 -2.99 -1.83 -8.56
C ARG A 64 -2.27 -1.03 -9.65
N ARG A 65 -2.60 0.25 -9.80
CA ARG A 65 -1.95 1.10 -10.80
C ARG A 65 -0.46 1.27 -10.52
N LEU A 66 -0.09 1.46 -9.25
CA LEU A 66 1.31 1.56 -8.88
C LEU A 66 2.07 0.26 -9.14
N LEU A 67 1.45 -0.87 -8.83
CA LEU A 67 2.06 -2.17 -9.10
C LEU A 67 2.22 -2.43 -10.59
N ASP A 68 1.23 -2.07 -11.39
CA ASP A 68 1.32 -2.21 -12.84
C ASP A 68 2.42 -1.33 -13.42
N TYR A 69 2.53 -0.10 -12.92
CA TYR A 69 3.59 0.81 -13.32
C TYR A 69 4.97 0.23 -12.97
N LEU A 70 5.13 -0.25 -11.76
CA LEU A 70 6.38 -0.83 -11.30
C LEU A 70 6.76 -2.06 -12.11
N LYS A 71 5.78 -2.91 -12.40
CA LYS A 71 6.01 -4.10 -13.22
C LYS A 71 6.51 -3.74 -14.62
N SER A 72 6.00 -2.66 -15.20
CA SER A 72 6.42 -2.23 -16.53
C SER A 72 7.80 -1.59 -16.54
N LYS A 73 8.25 -1.03 -15.40
CA LYS A 73 9.53 -0.33 -15.30
C LYS A 73 10.66 -1.23 -14.80
N ASP A 74 10.36 -2.09 -13.84
CA ASP A 74 11.37 -2.94 -13.21
C ASP A 74 10.70 -4.18 -12.61
N THR A 75 10.74 -5.27 -13.36
CA THR A 75 10.09 -6.52 -12.97
C THR A 75 10.66 -7.08 -11.68
N ASP A 76 11.96 -6.93 -11.46
CA ASP A 76 12.60 -7.44 -10.24
C ASP A 76 12.11 -6.70 -8.99
N ARG A 77 12.02 -5.38 -9.09
CA ARG A 77 11.48 -4.57 -7.99
C ARG A 77 10.01 -4.91 -7.72
N TYR A 78 9.24 -5.12 -8.77
CA TYR A 78 7.84 -5.53 -8.65
C TYR A 78 7.73 -6.86 -7.90
N ALA A 79 8.50 -7.86 -8.30
CA ALA A 79 8.48 -9.17 -7.67
C ALA A 79 8.89 -9.10 -6.21
N GLU A 80 9.89 -8.29 -5.89
CA GLU A 80 10.35 -8.10 -4.52
C GLU A 80 9.26 -7.50 -3.63
N VAL A 81 8.57 -6.46 -4.11
CA VAL A 81 7.49 -5.82 -3.36
C VAL A 81 6.34 -6.80 -3.12
N ILE A 82 5.93 -7.53 -4.14
CA ILE A 82 4.87 -8.52 -4.03
C ILE A 82 5.23 -9.56 -2.96
N LYS A 83 6.47 -10.04 -3.00
CA LYS A 83 6.94 -11.05 -2.05
C LYS A 83 6.96 -10.52 -0.63
N ARG A 84 7.51 -9.31 -0.43
CA ARG A 84 7.64 -8.72 0.91
C ARG A 84 6.30 -8.39 1.55
N LEU A 85 5.33 -7.96 0.76
CA LEU A 85 4.01 -7.57 1.26
C LEU A 85 3.00 -8.71 1.25
N GLY A 86 3.35 -9.84 0.64
CA GLY A 86 2.42 -10.94 0.52
C GLY A 86 1.21 -10.62 -0.32
N ILE A 87 1.37 -9.76 -1.30
CA ILE A 87 0.28 -9.28 -2.14
C ILE A 87 0.08 -10.23 -3.33
N ARG A 88 -1.17 -10.50 -3.63
CA ARG A 88 -1.54 -11.10 -4.90
C ARG A 88 -1.90 -9.98 -5.85
N LYS A 89 -1.31 -10.00 -6.97
CA LYS A 89 -1.62 -9.02 -7.96
C LYS A 89 -3.04 -9.13 -8.53
#